data_8b579c047dbf93e973c49de544a8d99b
#
_entry.id   8b579c047dbf93e973c49de544a8d99b
#
_cell.length_a   1.000
_cell.length_b   1.000
_cell.length_c   1.000
_cell.angle_alpha   90.00
_cell.angle_beta   90.00
_cell.angle_gamma   90.00
#
_symmetry.space_group_name_H-M   'P 1'
#
loop_
_entity.id
_entity.type
_entity.pdbx_description
1 polymer ?
#
loop_
_entity_poly.entity_id
_entity_poly.type
_entity_poly.pdbx_seq_one_letter_code
_entity_poly.pdbx_strand_id
1 'polypeptide(L)'
;HIGSNNPKILNNLVSLINQQNPCFVLIGGDLIDSSSFKIEDLDEMKKINSPVYFVTGNHEYYIEDSQKHLNSFKKQNINILDNQSVTEEGINIIGLSDNLSKNDKIKKFENLFKSDCFNLLLVHQPSIWNSLKEKAHLTLSGHTHNGQIFPFNFIVKIQFPQIYGVYAYLKNYLYVSSGASTWGPKIRIGSKNEILNIELSSTS
;
A
#
# COMPACT_ATOMS: atom_id res chain seq x y z
N HIS A 1 -9.01 -5.57 -1.44
CA HIS A 1 -8.94 -6.82 -2.21
C HIS A 1 -10.06 -6.89 -3.24
N ILE A 2 -9.70 -7.08 -4.50
CA ILE A 2 -10.61 -7.30 -5.64
C ILE A 2 -10.46 -8.77 -6.05
N GLY A 3 -11.59 -9.43 -6.34
CA GLY A 3 -11.63 -10.86 -6.59
C GLY A 3 -12.54 -11.54 -5.56
N SER A 4 -12.21 -11.51 -4.28
CA SER A 4 -13.10 -11.89 -3.19
C SER A 4 -14.18 -10.82 -2.91
N ASN A 5 -13.92 -9.55 -3.24
CA ASN A 5 -14.87 -8.44 -3.13
C ASN A 5 -15.49 -8.06 -4.48
N ASN A 6 -16.66 -7.40 -4.41
CA ASN A 6 -17.34 -6.91 -5.60
C ASN A 6 -16.56 -5.72 -6.21
N PRO A 7 -16.22 -5.76 -7.52
CA PRO A 7 -15.55 -4.65 -8.20
C PRO A 7 -16.27 -3.29 -8.09
N LYS A 8 -17.59 -3.30 -7.87
CA LYS A 8 -18.37 -2.06 -7.69
C LYS A 8 -17.90 -1.17 -6.53
N ILE A 9 -17.14 -1.72 -5.57
CA ILE A 9 -16.54 -0.92 -4.50
C ILE A 9 -15.56 0.11 -5.07
N LEU A 10 -14.89 -0.18 -6.21
CA LEU A 10 -13.96 0.72 -6.86
C LEU A 10 -14.61 2.02 -7.32
N ASN A 11 -15.88 2.01 -7.77
CA ASN A 11 -16.57 3.21 -8.21
C ASN A 11 -16.59 4.27 -7.10
N ASN A 12 -16.96 3.84 -5.88
CA ASN A 12 -17.00 4.74 -4.73
C ASN A 12 -15.59 5.19 -4.32
N LEU A 13 -14.61 4.27 -4.33
CA LEU A 13 -13.23 4.58 -3.99
C LEU A 13 -12.64 5.60 -4.96
N VAL A 14 -12.80 5.39 -6.26
CA VAL A 14 -12.30 6.30 -7.30
C VAL A 14 -12.96 7.67 -7.19
N SER A 15 -14.28 7.72 -6.94
CA SER A 15 -14.99 8.99 -6.70
C SER A 15 -14.42 9.74 -5.50
N LEU A 16 -14.20 9.05 -4.37
CA LEU A 16 -13.64 9.65 -3.16
C LEU A 16 -12.20 10.13 -3.38
N ILE A 17 -11.38 9.35 -4.10
CA ILE A 17 -10.00 9.73 -4.44
C ILE A 17 -9.98 11.01 -5.28
N ASN A 18 -10.78 11.05 -6.37
CA ASN A 18 -10.81 12.21 -7.26
C ASN A 18 -11.35 13.48 -6.58
N GLN A 19 -12.27 13.34 -5.60
CA GLN A 19 -12.74 14.48 -4.79
C GLN A 19 -11.63 15.12 -3.94
N GLN A 20 -10.59 14.36 -3.56
CA GLN A 20 -9.45 14.90 -2.82
C GLN A 20 -8.42 15.58 -3.73
N ASN A 21 -8.51 15.40 -5.05
CA ASN A 21 -7.57 15.93 -6.04
C ASN A 21 -6.10 15.72 -5.64
N PRO A 22 -5.65 14.47 -5.34
CA PRO A 22 -4.30 14.22 -4.87
C PRO A 22 -3.28 14.40 -5.99
N CYS A 23 -2.03 14.77 -5.66
CA CYS A 23 -0.91 14.81 -6.61
C CYS A 23 -0.59 13.41 -7.15
N PHE A 24 -0.71 12.38 -6.32
CA PHE A 24 -0.55 10.97 -6.68
C PHE A 24 -1.31 10.06 -5.72
N VAL A 25 -1.55 8.82 -6.12
CA VAL A 25 -2.24 7.79 -5.34
C VAL A 25 -1.30 6.62 -5.07
N LEU A 26 -1.26 6.14 -3.83
CA LEU A 26 -0.43 5.01 -3.42
C LEU A 26 -1.31 3.83 -2.99
N ILE A 27 -1.00 2.64 -3.51
CA ILE A 27 -1.67 1.39 -3.16
C ILE A 27 -0.66 0.45 -2.52
N GLY A 28 -0.83 0.16 -1.25
CA GLY A 28 0.10 -0.60 -0.41
C GLY A 28 -0.04 -2.11 -0.49
N GLY A 29 -0.41 -2.67 -1.63
CA GLY A 29 -0.48 -4.13 -1.84
C GLY A 29 -1.87 -4.74 -1.60
N ASP A 30 -1.98 -6.02 -1.91
CA ASP A 30 -3.19 -6.83 -1.75
C ASP A 30 -4.40 -6.24 -2.52
N LEU A 31 -4.15 -5.76 -3.73
CA LEU A 31 -5.21 -5.24 -4.60
C LEU A 31 -6.05 -6.38 -5.17
N ILE A 32 -5.43 -7.52 -5.49
CA ILE A 32 -6.08 -8.72 -6.02
C ILE A 32 -5.80 -9.93 -5.12
N ASP A 33 -6.79 -10.80 -4.92
CA ASP A 33 -6.70 -11.92 -3.98
C ASP A 33 -7.40 -13.21 -4.46
N SER A 34 -7.74 -13.31 -5.74
CA SER A 34 -8.45 -14.47 -6.28
C SER A 34 -8.04 -14.76 -7.72
N SER A 35 -7.86 -16.05 -8.04
CA SER A 35 -7.62 -16.50 -9.42
C SER A 35 -8.83 -16.29 -10.37
N SER A 36 -10.00 -15.97 -9.81
CA SER A 36 -11.17 -15.55 -10.60
C SER A 36 -11.14 -14.09 -11.03
N PHE A 37 -10.14 -13.33 -10.59
CA PHE A 37 -9.94 -11.93 -10.95
C PHE A 37 -9.80 -11.78 -12.47
N LYS A 38 -10.44 -10.76 -13.01
CA LYS A 38 -10.29 -10.33 -14.40
C LYS A 38 -9.75 -8.90 -14.42
N ILE A 39 -8.92 -8.58 -15.40
CA ILE A 39 -8.32 -7.24 -15.47
C ILE A 39 -9.37 -6.15 -15.63
N GLU A 40 -10.51 -6.47 -16.24
CA GLU A 40 -11.65 -5.57 -16.39
C GLU A 40 -12.28 -5.17 -15.05
N ASP A 41 -12.09 -5.98 -14.00
CA ASP A 41 -12.52 -5.66 -12.64
C ASP A 41 -11.83 -4.40 -12.08
N LEU A 42 -10.71 -3.99 -12.68
CA LEU A 42 -9.98 -2.76 -12.36
C LEU A 42 -10.25 -1.61 -13.34
N ASP A 43 -11.19 -1.72 -14.29
CA ASP A 43 -11.42 -0.67 -15.29
C ASP A 43 -11.73 0.71 -14.68
N GLU A 44 -12.38 0.73 -13.53
CA GLU A 44 -12.66 1.98 -12.81
C GLU A 44 -11.37 2.73 -12.39
N MET A 45 -10.26 2.04 -12.19
CA MET A 45 -8.98 2.64 -11.83
C MET A 45 -8.47 3.63 -12.89
N LYS A 46 -8.82 3.41 -14.17
CA LYS A 46 -8.51 4.32 -15.29
C LYS A 46 -9.10 5.72 -15.12
N LYS A 47 -10.13 5.86 -14.28
CA LYS A 47 -10.82 7.12 -14.02
C LYS A 47 -10.16 7.94 -12.90
N ILE A 48 -9.10 7.44 -12.27
CA ILE A 48 -8.30 8.22 -11.34
C ILE A 48 -7.51 9.26 -12.15
N ASN A 49 -7.65 10.53 -11.77
CA ASN A 49 -7.07 11.65 -12.50
C ASN A 49 -5.57 11.81 -12.24
N SER A 50 -5.06 11.22 -11.17
CA SER A 50 -3.66 11.35 -10.72
C SER A 50 -2.86 10.08 -11.00
N PRO A 51 -1.52 10.14 -11.08
CA PRO A 51 -0.68 8.95 -11.18
C PRO A 51 -0.96 7.96 -10.03
N VAL A 52 -1.07 6.68 -10.35
CA VAL A 52 -1.30 5.61 -9.38
C VAL A 52 -0.06 4.73 -9.30
N TYR A 53 0.50 4.59 -8.10
CA TYR A 53 1.64 3.75 -7.79
C TYR A 53 1.23 2.62 -6.85
N PHE A 54 1.70 1.43 -7.14
CA PHE A 54 1.33 0.20 -6.46
C PHE A 54 2.58 -0.61 -6.10
N VAL A 55 2.60 -1.20 -4.91
CA VAL A 55 3.53 -2.27 -4.56
C VAL A 55 2.76 -3.56 -4.31
N THR A 56 3.37 -4.69 -4.61
CA THR A 56 2.74 -5.99 -4.35
C THR A 56 2.66 -6.28 -2.85
N GLY A 57 1.54 -6.86 -2.44
CA GLY A 57 1.38 -7.53 -1.16
C GLY A 57 1.59 -9.05 -1.30
N ASN A 58 1.29 -9.80 -0.25
CA ASN A 58 1.44 -11.24 -0.28
C ASN A 58 0.34 -11.93 -1.11
N HIS A 59 -0.86 -11.36 -1.19
CA HIS A 59 -1.98 -11.96 -1.92
C HIS A 59 -1.72 -12.01 -3.43
N GLU A 60 -1.02 -11.03 -4.00
CA GLU A 60 -0.66 -11.06 -5.42
C GLU A 60 0.18 -12.29 -5.78
N TYR A 61 0.91 -12.89 -4.84
CA TYR A 61 1.74 -14.08 -5.07
C TYR A 61 1.04 -15.40 -4.77
N TYR A 62 -0.15 -15.37 -4.17
CA TYR A 62 -0.93 -16.59 -3.87
C TYR A 62 -1.84 -17.02 -5.02
N ILE A 63 -2.08 -16.13 -5.99
CA ILE A 63 -2.94 -16.41 -7.13
C ILE A 63 -2.16 -17.05 -8.28
N GLU A 64 -2.83 -17.90 -9.05
CA GLU A 64 -2.29 -18.46 -10.28
C GLU A 64 -2.00 -17.34 -11.29
N ASP A 65 -0.99 -17.53 -12.13
CA ASP A 65 -0.59 -16.57 -13.17
C ASP A 65 -0.31 -15.15 -12.65
N SER A 66 0.14 -15.00 -11.40
CA SER A 66 0.33 -13.69 -10.74
C SER A 66 1.10 -12.69 -11.61
N GLN A 67 2.20 -13.12 -12.24
CA GLN A 67 3.01 -12.25 -13.11
C GLN A 67 2.24 -11.75 -14.33
N LYS A 68 1.38 -12.57 -14.92
CA LYS A 68 0.52 -12.19 -16.05
C LYS A 68 -0.50 -11.12 -15.61
N HIS A 69 -1.10 -11.29 -14.44
CA HIS A 69 -2.00 -10.30 -13.85
C HIS A 69 -1.28 -8.98 -13.58
N LEU A 70 -0.13 -9.01 -12.92
CA LEU A 70 0.67 -7.82 -12.64
C LEU A 70 1.08 -7.09 -13.93
N ASN A 71 1.54 -7.79 -14.94
CA ASN A 71 1.90 -7.19 -16.24
C ASN A 71 0.72 -6.47 -16.91
N SER A 72 -0.51 -6.86 -16.58
CA SER A 72 -1.71 -6.22 -17.12
C SER A 72 -2.09 -4.91 -16.41
N PHE A 73 -1.59 -4.66 -15.19
CA PHE A 73 -1.94 -3.47 -14.38
C PHE A 73 -1.64 -2.15 -15.08
N LYS A 74 -0.59 -2.11 -15.90
CA LYS A 74 -0.27 -0.94 -16.71
C LYS A 74 -1.41 -0.53 -17.65
N LYS A 75 -2.23 -1.48 -18.11
CA LYS A 75 -3.42 -1.21 -18.94
C LYS A 75 -4.53 -0.51 -18.14
N GLN A 76 -4.43 -0.51 -16.82
CA GLN A 76 -5.37 0.12 -15.88
C GLN A 76 -4.79 1.41 -15.26
N ASN A 77 -3.74 1.99 -15.87
CA ASN A 77 -3.01 3.15 -15.37
C ASN A 77 -2.39 2.94 -13.98
N ILE A 78 -2.10 1.70 -13.60
CA ILE A 78 -1.43 1.36 -12.34
C ILE A 78 0.04 1.10 -12.63
N ASN A 79 0.93 1.92 -12.04
CA ASN A 79 2.37 1.78 -12.15
C ASN A 79 2.90 0.95 -10.97
N ILE A 80 3.48 -0.21 -11.26
CA ILE A 80 4.08 -1.06 -10.24
C ILE A 80 5.44 -0.51 -9.88
N LEU A 81 5.66 -0.23 -8.59
CA LEU A 81 6.94 0.26 -8.04
C LEU A 81 7.74 -0.83 -7.32
N ASP A 82 7.47 -2.09 -7.57
CA ASP A 82 8.21 -3.18 -6.93
C ASP A 82 9.72 -3.03 -7.14
N ASN A 83 10.43 -2.74 -6.04
CA ASN A 83 11.88 -2.58 -6.01
C ASN A 83 12.41 -1.46 -6.92
N GLN A 84 11.63 -0.40 -7.05
CA GLN A 84 11.90 0.79 -7.87
C GLN A 84 11.57 2.06 -7.08
N SER A 85 11.99 3.19 -7.60
CA SER A 85 11.56 4.50 -7.09
C SER A 85 11.17 5.43 -8.23
N VAL A 86 10.30 6.38 -7.89
CA VAL A 86 9.90 7.49 -8.75
C VAL A 86 9.99 8.77 -7.95
N THR A 87 10.24 9.89 -8.62
CA THR A 87 10.20 11.20 -7.98
C THR A 87 8.95 11.94 -8.45
N GLU A 88 8.10 12.31 -7.51
CA GLU A 88 6.89 13.07 -7.72
C GLU A 88 6.88 14.28 -6.78
N GLU A 89 6.64 15.47 -7.30
CA GLU A 89 6.58 16.73 -6.51
C GLU A 89 7.79 16.89 -5.54
N GLY A 90 8.99 16.48 -5.97
CA GLY A 90 10.19 16.52 -5.13
C GLY A 90 10.32 15.42 -4.08
N ILE A 91 9.37 14.49 -4.01
CA ILE A 91 9.35 13.36 -3.09
C ILE A 91 9.91 12.12 -3.81
N ASN A 92 10.90 11.45 -3.21
CA ASN A 92 11.37 10.15 -3.69
C ASN A 92 10.49 9.04 -3.12
N ILE A 93 9.59 8.51 -3.93
CA ILE A 93 8.69 7.41 -3.57
C ILE A 93 9.41 6.10 -3.88
N ILE A 94 9.73 5.33 -2.86
CA ILE A 94 10.41 4.03 -2.96
C ILE A 94 9.40 2.93 -2.72
N GLY A 95 9.22 2.04 -3.68
CA GLY A 95 8.37 0.85 -3.54
C GLY A 95 9.20 -0.41 -3.33
N LEU A 96 8.79 -1.25 -2.37
CA LEU A 96 9.42 -2.55 -2.12
C LEU A 96 8.39 -3.67 -2.24
N SER A 97 8.72 -4.66 -3.05
CA SER A 97 7.90 -5.86 -3.23
C SER A 97 7.82 -6.71 -1.96
N ASP A 98 6.67 -7.35 -1.73
CA ASP A 98 6.49 -8.20 -0.54
C ASP A 98 7.21 -9.55 -0.63
N ASN A 99 7.58 -10.02 -1.82
CA ASN A 99 8.28 -11.30 -2.01
C ASN A 99 9.77 -11.29 -1.66
N LEU A 100 10.35 -10.12 -1.35
CA LEU A 100 11.75 -10.02 -0.96
C LEU A 100 11.97 -10.42 0.51
N SER A 101 13.12 -11.03 0.79
CA SER A 101 13.59 -11.20 2.16
C SER A 101 13.79 -9.84 2.84
N LYS A 102 13.77 -9.82 4.19
CA LYS A 102 14.04 -8.60 4.96
C LYS A 102 15.37 -7.95 4.57
N ASN A 103 16.43 -8.74 4.43
CA ASN A 103 17.75 -8.23 4.08
C ASN A 103 17.80 -7.66 2.67
N ASP A 104 17.12 -8.28 1.72
CA ASP A 104 17.06 -7.78 0.35
C ASP A 104 16.22 -6.50 0.26
N LYS A 105 15.13 -6.39 1.02
CA LYS A 105 14.37 -5.13 1.16
C LYS A 105 15.26 -3.99 1.66
N ILE A 106 16.08 -4.24 2.69
CA ILE A 106 17.01 -3.23 3.23
C ILE A 106 18.02 -2.81 2.16
N LYS A 107 18.70 -3.76 1.51
CA LYS A 107 19.66 -3.47 0.45
C LYS A 107 19.02 -2.69 -0.71
N LYS A 108 17.81 -3.08 -1.10
CA LYS A 108 17.10 -2.42 -2.19
C LYS A 108 16.72 -0.99 -1.81
N PHE A 109 16.24 -0.76 -0.59
CA PHE A 109 15.96 0.58 -0.08
C PHE A 109 17.21 1.46 -0.10
N GLU A 110 18.37 0.96 0.40
CA GLU A 110 19.63 1.70 0.41
C GLU A 110 20.06 2.15 -0.99
N ASN A 111 19.86 1.29 -2.01
CA ASN A 111 20.19 1.60 -3.39
C ASN A 111 19.25 2.65 -4.03
N LEU A 112 18.04 2.79 -3.51
CA LEU A 112 17.01 3.70 -4.02
C LEU A 112 16.88 4.98 -3.21
N PHE A 113 17.48 5.01 -2.02
CA PHE A 113 17.48 6.16 -1.12
C PHE A 113 18.21 7.36 -1.74
N LYS A 114 17.66 8.56 -1.56
CA LYS A 114 18.25 9.83 -1.99
C LYS A 114 18.42 10.74 -0.79
N SER A 115 19.65 11.12 -0.46
CA SER A 115 19.98 11.93 0.72
C SER A 115 19.46 13.36 0.66
N ASP A 116 19.20 13.86 -0.53
CA ASP A 116 18.75 15.22 -0.83
C ASP A 116 17.22 15.34 -1.04
N CYS A 117 16.48 14.24 -0.85
CA CYS A 117 15.05 14.18 -1.06
C CYS A 117 14.30 13.74 0.20
N PHE A 118 13.02 14.12 0.28
CA PHE A 118 12.10 13.44 1.20
C PHE A 118 11.84 12.03 0.68
N ASN A 119 12.24 11.00 1.45
CA ASN A 119 12.07 9.59 1.08
C ASN A 119 10.79 9.04 1.70
N LEU A 120 9.81 8.73 0.85
CA LEU A 120 8.59 8.04 1.19
C LEU A 120 8.75 6.56 0.81
N LEU A 121 8.62 5.67 1.79
CA LEU A 121 8.66 4.23 1.59
C LEU A 121 7.24 3.67 1.53
N LEU A 122 6.88 3.04 0.42
CA LEU A 122 5.66 2.26 0.25
C LEU A 122 6.01 0.78 0.32
N VAL A 123 5.48 0.06 1.31
CA VAL A 123 5.73 -1.36 1.52
C VAL A 123 4.51 -2.03 2.15
N HIS A 124 4.18 -3.25 1.74
CA HIS A 124 2.96 -3.91 2.19
C HIS A 124 2.98 -4.19 3.70
N GLN A 125 4.01 -4.88 4.20
CA GLN A 125 4.10 -5.26 5.61
C GLN A 125 4.86 -4.24 6.45
N PRO A 126 4.34 -3.84 7.64
CA PRO A 126 4.95 -2.80 8.48
C PRO A 126 6.25 -3.25 9.17
N SER A 127 6.52 -4.54 9.27
CA SER A 127 7.64 -5.12 10.04
C SER A 127 9.01 -4.59 9.62
N ILE A 128 9.19 -4.19 8.36
CA ILE A 128 10.46 -3.67 7.84
C ILE A 128 10.80 -2.29 8.42
N TRP A 129 9.80 -1.52 8.89
CA TRP A 129 10.00 -0.18 9.39
C TRP A 129 11.05 -0.11 10.51
N ASN A 130 11.06 -1.09 11.43
CA ASN A 130 12.05 -1.12 12.50
C ASN A 130 13.51 -1.12 12.01
N SER A 131 13.75 -1.54 10.78
CA SER A 131 15.09 -1.56 10.17
C SER A 131 15.40 -0.32 9.32
N LEU A 132 14.37 0.44 8.92
CA LEU A 132 14.50 1.58 8.00
C LEU A 132 14.04 2.91 8.60
N LYS A 133 13.51 2.91 9.83
CA LYS A 133 12.93 4.08 10.51
C LYS A 133 13.89 5.26 10.72
N GLU A 134 15.19 5.04 10.59
CA GLU A 134 16.19 6.12 10.70
C GLU A 134 16.37 6.89 9.38
N LYS A 135 16.00 6.29 8.26
CA LYS A 135 16.24 6.82 6.91
C LYS A 135 14.95 7.14 6.14
N ALA A 136 13.91 6.31 6.26
CA ALA A 136 12.64 6.57 5.62
C ALA A 136 11.87 7.64 6.41
N HIS A 137 11.66 8.82 5.79
CA HIS A 137 10.97 9.94 6.45
C HIS A 137 9.50 9.63 6.71
N LEU A 138 8.83 9.00 5.74
CA LEU A 138 7.48 8.48 5.88
C LEU A 138 7.42 7.07 5.31
N THR A 139 6.91 6.12 6.09
CA THR A 139 6.61 4.76 5.64
C THR A 139 5.11 4.55 5.64
N LEU A 140 4.57 4.03 4.55
CA LEU A 140 3.16 3.66 4.41
C LEU A 140 3.05 2.14 4.24
N SER A 141 2.21 1.52 5.06
CA SER A 141 2.00 0.07 5.07
C SER A 141 0.53 -0.29 5.27
N GLY A 142 0.18 -1.52 4.92
CA GLY A 142 -1.13 -2.12 5.14
C GLY A 142 -1.04 -3.47 5.85
N HIS A 143 -1.54 -4.53 5.20
CA HIS A 143 -1.44 -5.96 5.57
C HIS A 143 -2.26 -6.39 6.80
N THR A 144 -2.22 -5.64 7.87
CA THR A 144 -2.76 -6.04 9.18
C THR A 144 -4.28 -5.94 9.28
N HIS A 145 -4.92 -5.16 8.40
CA HIS A 145 -6.34 -4.82 8.41
C HIS A 145 -6.86 -4.28 9.77
N ASN A 146 -5.95 -3.82 10.65
CA ASN A 146 -6.26 -3.56 12.06
C ASN A 146 -6.94 -4.76 12.75
N GLY A 147 -6.53 -5.99 12.39
CA GLY A 147 -7.11 -7.25 12.86
C GLY A 147 -8.52 -7.54 12.32
N GLN A 148 -9.10 -6.65 11.51
CA GLN A 148 -10.40 -6.69 10.84
C GLN A 148 -11.60 -7.01 11.76
N ILE A 149 -11.55 -8.09 12.56
CA ILE A 149 -12.63 -8.60 13.41
C ILE A 149 -12.12 -8.74 14.84
N PHE A 150 -12.69 -7.97 15.79
CA PHE A 150 -12.42 -8.15 17.21
C PHE A 150 -12.90 -9.55 17.67
N PRO A 151 -12.12 -10.32 18.48
CA PRO A 151 -10.86 -9.93 19.12
C PRO A 151 -9.57 -10.34 18.39
N PHE A 152 -9.60 -10.69 17.10
CA PHE A 152 -8.42 -11.12 16.34
C PHE A 152 -7.32 -10.05 16.26
N ASN A 153 -7.66 -8.78 16.46
CA ASN A 153 -6.68 -7.70 16.55
C ASN A 153 -5.60 -7.95 17.62
N PHE A 154 -5.89 -8.64 18.72
CA PHE A 154 -4.90 -9.01 19.74
C PHE A 154 -3.90 -10.03 19.21
N ILE A 155 -4.37 -11.02 18.44
CA ILE A 155 -3.51 -12.06 17.84
C ILE A 155 -2.61 -11.44 16.77
N VAL A 156 -3.17 -10.60 15.89
CA VAL A 156 -2.41 -9.89 14.86
C VAL A 156 -1.34 -8.99 15.49
N LYS A 157 -1.63 -8.34 16.63
CA LYS A 157 -0.69 -7.47 17.34
C LYS A 157 0.52 -8.21 17.92
N ILE A 158 0.39 -9.51 18.21
CA ILE A 158 1.53 -10.33 18.65
C ILE A 158 2.56 -10.47 17.51
N GLN A 159 2.09 -10.68 16.29
CA GLN A 159 2.96 -10.84 15.11
C GLN A 159 3.41 -9.49 14.54
N PHE A 160 2.51 -8.50 14.53
CA PHE A 160 2.75 -7.16 14.01
C PHE A 160 2.50 -6.13 15.12
N PRO A 161 3.54 -5.72 15.88
CA PRO A 161 3.37 -4.71 16.93
C PRO A 161 2.79 -3.38 16.41
N GLN A 162 3.12 -3.03 15.15
CA GLN A 162 2.54 -1.90 14.44
C GLN A 162 1.31 -2.37 13.66
N ILE A 163 0.15 -2.38 14.31
CA ILE A 163 -1.08 -2.92 13.73
C ILE A 163 -1.92 -1.88 12.98
N TYR A 164 -1.92 -0.61 13.43
CA TYR A 164 -2.77 0.44 12.87
C TYR A 164 -2.37 1.83 13.36
N GLY A 165 -2.51 2.82 12.48
CA GLY A 165 -2.32 4.23 12.80
C GLY A 165 -0.87 4.69 12.71
N VAL A 166 -0.56 5.78 13.38
CA VAL A 166 0.74 6.46 13.32
C VAL A 166 1.70 5.93 14.36
N TYR A 167 2.92 5.65 13.93
CA TYR A 167 4.08 5.38 14.79
C TYR A 167 5.20 6.37 14.43
N ALA A 168 5.92 6.85 15.42
CA ALA A 168 6.97 7.83 15.23
C ALA A 168 8.31 7.34 15.78
N TYR A 169 9.39 7.69 15.09
CA TYR A 169 10.75 7.56 15.55
C TYR A 169 11.54 8.81 15.14
N LEU A 170 11.93 9.64 16.10
CA LEU A 170 12.51 10.96 15.85
C LEU A 170 11.56 11.82 14.98
N LYS A 171 12.03 12.18 13.76
CA LYS A 171 11.27 12.96 12.77
C LYS A 171 10.65 12.09 11.66
N ASN A 172 10.75 10.77 11.78
CA ASN A 172 10.28 9.82 10.79
C ASN A 172 9.03 9.10 11.28
N TYR A 173 8.15 8.79 10.35
CA TYR A 173 6.82 8.26 10.67
C TYR A 173 6.53 6.98 9.89
N LEU A 174 5.77 6.10 10.52
CA LEU A 174 5.07 5.00 9.87
C LEU A 174 3.57 5.22 10.03
N TYR A 175 2.82 5.07 8.97
CA TYR A 175 1.38 4.87 9.04
C TYR A 175 1.03 3.46 8.57
N VAL A 176 0.27 2.73 9.39
CA VAL A 176 -0.28 1.42 9.04
C VAL A 176 -1.77 1.57 8.80
N SER A 177 -2.19 1.36 7.56
CA SER A 177 -3.60 1.47 7.17
C SER A 177 -4.37 0.20 7.49
N SER A 178 -5.64 0.37 7.86
CA SER A 178 -6.60 -0.74 7.97
C SER A 178 -7.12 -1.21 6.61
N GLY A 179 -6.85 -0.45 5.54
CA GLY A 179 -7.25 -0.76 4.17
C GLY A 179 -8.64 -0.26 3.77
N ALA A 180 -8.82 -0.04 2.48
CA ALA A 180 -10.05 0.49 1.89
C ALA A 180 -11.18 -0.55 1.75
N SER A 181 -10.87 -1.83 1.98
CA SER A 181 -11.80 -2.96 1.87
C SER A 181 -11.49 -4.02 2.92
N THR A 182 -12.15 -5.16 2.84
CA THR A 182 -11.96 -6.31 3.74
C THR A 182 -11.19 -7.42 3.04
N TRP A 183 -10.61 -8.31 3.83
CA TRP A 183 -10.09 -9.60 3.41
C TRP A 183 -11.04 -10.71 3.84
N GLY A 184 -11.33 -11.68 2.96
CA GLY A 184 -12.25 -12.78 3.25
C GLY A 184 -13.67 -12.31 3.58
N PRO A 185 -14.18 -12.47 4.81
CA PRO A 185 -15.52 -12.03 5.18
C PRO A 185 -15.72 -10.52 4.99
N LYS A 186 -16.84 -10.12 4.36
CA LYS A 186 -17.19 -8.70 4.11
C LYS A 186 -17.71 -8.00 5.38
N ILE A 187 -17.00 -8.22 6.49
CA ILE A 187 -17.36 -7.75 7.83
C ILE A 187 -16.13 -7.14 8.51
N ARG A 188 -16.35 -6.02 9.20
CA ARG A 188 -15.39 -5.47 10.17
C ARG A 188 -16.08 -5.29 11.52
N ILE A 189 -15.39 -5.67 12.59
CA ILE A 189 -15.82 -5.46 13.97
C ILE A 189 -14.65 -4.86 14.74
N GLY A 190 -14.80 -3.65 15.26
CA GLY A 190 -13.72 -2.92 15.95
C GLY A 190 -12.67 -2.29 15.03
N SER A 191 -12.86 -2.34 13.72
CA SER A 191 -12.04 -1.63 12.71
C SER A 191 -12.92 -1.02 11.63
N LYS A 192 -12.37 -0.12 10.80
CA LYS A 192 -13.11 0.55 9.72
C LYS A 192 -12.32 0.45 8.42
N ASN A 193 -13.02 0.50 7.28
CA ASN A 193 -12.37 0.79 6.00
C ASN A 193 -11.93 2.25 5.98
N GLU A 194 -10.81 2.52 5.35
CA GLU A 194 -10.30 3.88 5.21
C GLU A 194 -9.57 4.12 3.89
N ILE A 195 -9.59 5.35 3.45
CA ILE A 195 -8.64 5.95 2.52
C ILE A 195 -7.90 7.02 3.31
N LEU A 196 -6.59 7.02 3.26
CA LEU A 196 -5.76 8.00 3.91
C LEU A 196 -5.46 9.16 2.96
N ASN A 197 -5.79 10.37 3.35
CA ASN A 197 -5.32 11.58 2.68
C ASN A 197 -4.18 12.19 3.51
N ILE A 198 -3.00 12.34 2.90
CA ILE A 198 -1.80 12.89 3.54
C ILE A 198 -1.42 14.17 2.83
N GLU A 199 -1.31 15.22 3.60
CA GLU A 199 -0.75 16.50 3.14
C GLU A 199 0.68 16.63 3.66
N LEU A 200 1.63 16.79 2.74
CA LEU A 200 3.03 17.03 3.06
C LEU A 200 3.36 18.48 2.74
N SER A 201 3.82 19.24 3.72
CA SER A 201 4.26 20.62 3.55
C SER A 201 5.73 20.78 3.89
N SER A 202 6.45 21.59 3.12
CA SER A 202 7.79 22.02 3.51
C SER A 202 7.68 23.03 4.65
N THR A 203 8.36 22.80 5.76
CA THR A 203 8.63 23.86 6.74
C THR A 203 9.78 24.68 6.21
N SER A 204 9.51 25.91 5.80
CA SER A 204 10.54 26.94 5.52
C SER A 204 11.34 27.25 6.76
#